data_83ce5ba74926cf56c01769efc9bbd8f1
#
_entry.id   83ce5ba74926cf56c01769efc9bbd8f1
#
_cell.length_a   1.000
_cell.length_b   1.000
_cell.length_c   1.000
_cell.angle_alpha   90.00
_cell.angle_beta   90.00
_cell.angle_gamma   90.00
#
_symmetry.space_group_name_H-M   'P 1'
#
loop_
_entity.id
_entity.type
_entity.pdbx_description
1 polymer ?
#
loop_
_entity_poly.entity_id
_entity_poly.type
_entity_poly.pdbx_seq_one_letter_code
_entity_poly.pdbx_strand_id
1 'polypeptide(L)'
;MTESTSYEELREWIRGKHLTHGELAVIDGATGSGKTKLVMRLAKDLGGVRVSLDCYVRAGTDGYFVDRLMSEFLADDIGRFRKLFPLVLVEGICVREALERLGVSWAATIYVKQLATNGLWHFQLHLEDFASGNALREDEVVPFRSDYDYHLRHRPHEAADFIHVRVAD
;
A
#
# COMPACT_ATOMS: atom_id res chain seq x y z
N MET A 1 -11.19 11.96 -6.24
CA MET A 1 -10.12 10.99 -6.57
C MET A 1 -9.37 11.51 -7.79
N THR A 2 -8.05 11.58 -7.70
CA THR A 2 -7.15 12.02 -8.79
C THR A 2 -6.41 10.80 -9.31
N GLU A 3 -6.27 10.65 -10.64
CA GLU A 3 -5.50 9.57 -11.27
C GLU A 3 -4.43 10.18 -12.18
N SER A 4 -3.17 9.74 -12.06
CA SER A 4 -2.06 10.23 -12.89
C SER A 4 -0.95 9.20 -13.03
N THR A 5 -0.25 9.24 -14.17
CA THR A 5 1.00 8.50 -14.42
C THR A 5 2.23 9.31 -14.00
N SER A 6 2.07 10.59 -13.72
CA SER A 6 3.17 11.49 -13.40
C SER A 6 3.59 11.38 -11.93
N TYR A 7 4.85 11.06 -11.70
CA TYR A 7 5.45 11.12 -10.37
C TYR A 7 5.43 12.56 -9.80
N GLU A 8 5.69 13.55 -10.66
CA GLU A 8 5.75 14.96 -10.25
C GLU A 8 4.39 15.45 -9.77
N GLU A 9 3.30 15.06 -10.46
CA GLU A 9 1.94 15.38 -10.03
C GLU A 9 1.61 14.73 -8.69
N LEU A 10 1.97 13.47 -8.47
CA LEU A 10 1.79 12.82 -7.17
C LEU A 10 2.56 13.55 -6.07
N ARG A 11 3.83 13.88 -6.32
CA ARG A 11 4.66 14.58 -5.34
C ARG A 11 4.07 15.95 -4.97
N GLU A 12 3.66 16.74 -5.96
CA GLU A 12 3.04 18.05 -5.73
C GLU A 12 1.67 17.91 -5.05
N TRP A 13 0.90 16.86 -5.38
CA TRP A 13 -0.36 16.58 -4.70
C TRP A 13 -0.14 16.30 -3.19
N ILE A 14 0.87 15.49 -2.83
CA ILE A 14 1.20 15.25 -1.41
C ILE A 14 1.61 16.57 -0.73
N ARG A 15 2.45 17.39 -1.38
CA ARG A 15 2.83 18.71 -0.85
C ARG A 15 1.63 19.62 -0.65
N GLY A 16 0.69 19.61 -1.58
CA GLY A 16 -0.54 20.40 -1.53
C GLY A 16 -1.53 19.97 -0.44
N LYS A 17 -1.36 18.77 0.13
CA LYS A 17 -2.14 18.33 1.30
C LYS A 17 -1.77 19.08 2.58
N HIS A 18 -0.68 19.86 2.59
CA HIS A 18 -0.21 20.59 3.77
C HIS A 18 -0.14 19.71 5.03
N LEU A 19 0.36 18.50 4.87
CA LEU A 19 0.48 17.55 5.97
C LEU A 19 1.33 18.17 7.09
N THR A 20 0.82 18.09 8.31
CA THR A 20 1.55 18.56 9.49
C THR A 20 2.66 17.56 9.85
N HIS A 21 3.61 18.01 10.68
CA HIS A 21 4.72 17.15 11.11
C HIS A 21 4.21 15.85 11.76
N GLY A 22 4.74 14.72 11.30
CA GLY A 22 4.39 13.40 11.80
C GLY A 22 3.10 12.81 11.24
N GLU A 23 2.47 13.46 10.25
CA GLU A 23 1.33 12.85 9.59
C GLU A 23 1.74 11.66 8.72
N LEU A 24 0.79 10.75 8.53
CA LEU A 24 0.99 9.49 7.86
C LEU A 24 0.23 9.47 6.54
N ALA A 25 0.90 9.07 5.47
CA ALA A 25 0.27 8.71 4.21
C ALA A 25 0.41 7.21 3.94
N VAL A 26 -0.68 6.61 3.52
CA VAL A 26 -0.78 5.19 3.14
C VAL A 26 -0.48 5.04 1.65
N ILE A 27 0.42 4.12 1.32
CA ILE A 27 0.69 3.72 -0.07
C ILE A 27 0.26 2.27 -0.23
N ASP A 28 -0.89 2.09 -0.85
CA ASP A 28 -1.54 0.82 -1.08
C ASP A 28 -1.37 0.35 -2.53
N GLY A 29 -1.72 -0.89 -2.79
CA GLY A 29 -1.68 -1.48 -4.13
C GLY A 29 -1.37 -2.97 -4.08
N ALA A 30 -1.66 -3.66 -5.16
CA ALA A 30 -1.44 -5.10 -5.28
C ALA A 30 0.04 -5.49 -5.16
N THR A 31 0.28 -6.74 -4.82
CA THR A 31 1.61 -7.35 -4.86
C THR A 31 2.26 -7.11 -6.23
N GLY A 32 3.52 -6.68 -6.22
CA GLY A 32 4.27 -6.41 -7.45
C GLY A 32 3.96 -5.07 -8.13
N SER A 33 3.02 -4.26 -7.66
CA SER A 33 2.65 -2.97 -8.29
C SER A 33 3.74 -1.90 -8.29
N GLY A 34 4.87 -2.14 -7.60
CA GLY A 34 6.01 -1.22 -7.56
C GLY A 34 5.96 -0.17 -6.47
N LYS A 35 5.12 -0.34 -5.46
CA LYS A 35 5.00 0.54 -4.28
C LYS A 35 6.35 0.90 -3.66
N THR A 36 7.16 -0.10 -3.40
CA THR A 36 8.45 0.06 -2.72
C THR A 36 9.36 1.08 -3.40
N LYS A 37 9.52 0.99 -4.73
CA LYS A 37 10.35 1.96 -5.49
C LYS A 37 9.77 3.37 -5.41
N LEU A 38 8.46 3.49 -5.53
CA LEU A 38 7.75 4.76 -5.46
C LEU A 38 7.95 5.41 -4.09
N VAL A 39 7.72 4.65 -3.01
CA VAL A 39 7.80 5.17 -1.64
C VAL A 39 9.23 5.57 -1.26
N MET A 40 10.23 4.81 -1.68
CA MET A 40 11.63 5.18 -1.45
C MET A 40 11.98 6.54 -2.10
N ARG A 41 11.48 6.79 -3.32
CA ARG A 41 11.67 8.07 -4.00
C ARG A 41 10.91 9.19 -3.29
N LEU A 42 9.64 8.97 -2.93
CA LEU A 42 8.82 9.95 -2.20
C LEU A 42 9.44 10.30 -0.84
N ALA A 43 9.88 9.31 -0.07
CA ALA A 43 10.51 9.54 1.24
C ALA A 43 11.74 10.44 1.10
N LYS A 44 12.59 10.17 0.11
CA LYS A 44 13.77 11.00 -0.18
C LYS A 44 13.38 12.43 -0.57
N ASP A 45 12.44 12.59 -1.50
CA ASP A 45 12.11 13.89 -2.10
C ASP A 45 11.25 14.78 -1.18
N LEU A 46 10.56 14.18 -0.21
CA LEU A 46 9.71 14.86 0.77
C LEU A 46 10.32 14.94 2.18
N GLY A 47 11.53 14.41 2.38
CA GLY A 47 12.17 14.36 3.71
C GLY A 47 11.45 13.45 4.71
N GLY A 48 10.66 12.50 4.21
CA GLY A 48 9.90 11.56 5.02
C GLY A 48 10.66 10.26 5.33
N VAL A 49 9.99 9.37 6.06
CA VAL A 49 10.48 8.01 6.33
C VAL A 49 9.52 6.97 5.77
N ARG A 50 10.08 5.89 5.24
CA ARG A 50 9.34 4.72 4.77
C ARG A 50 9.17 3.69 5.90
N VAL A 51 7.95 3.18 6.03
CA VAL A 51 7.63 2.00 6.85
C VAL A 51 7.03 0.95 5.91
N SER A 52 7.69 -0.20 5.78
CA SER A 52 7.21 -1.31 4.96
C SER A 52 6.61 -2.39 5.85
N LEU A 53 5.36 -2.77 5.62
CA LEU A 53 4.72 -3.85 6.39
C LEU A 53 5.46 -5.18 6.26
N ASP A 54 6.10 -5.45 5.12
CA ASP A 54 6.87 -6.66 4.89
C ASP A 54 8.01 -6.84 5.92
N CYS A 55 8.55 -5.74 6.46
CA CYS A 55 9.58 -5.78 7.50
C CYS A 55 9.05 -6.26 8.87
N TYR A 56 7.74 -6.31 9.05
CA TYR A 56 7.09 -6.69 10.30
C TYR A 56 6.40 -8.05 10.22
N VAL A 57 6.52 -8.78 9.13
CA VAL A 57 5.96 -10.12 9.00
C VAL A 57 6.80 -11.11 9.79
N ARG A 58 6.17 -11.91 10.66
CA ARG A 58 6.84 -12.99 11.39
C ARG A 58 7.29 -14.07 10.42
N ALA A 59 8.56 -14.40 10.46
CA ALA A 59 9.11 -15.49 9.66
C ALA A 59 8.51 -16.85 10.08
N GLY A 60 8.27 -17.73 9.08
CA GLY A 60 7.79 -19.09 9.34
C GLY A 60 6.34 -19.19 9.85
N THR A 61 5.56 -18.14 9.73
CA THR A 61 4.12 -18.16 10.04
C THR A 61 3.29 -18.21 8.77
N ASP A 62 2.24 -19.03 8.77
CA ASP A 62 1.24 -19.10 7.70
C ASP A 62 -0.01 -18.32 8.10
N GLY A 63 -0.90 -18.12 7.13
CA GLY A 63 -2.21 -17.50 7.34
C GLY A 63 -2.35 -16.12 6.69
N TYR A 64 -3.40 -15.41 7.10
CA TYR A 64 -3.74 -14.12 6.56
C TYR A 64 -2.65 -13.07 6.87
N PHE A 65 -2.30 -12.25 5.90
CA PHE A 65 -1.11 -11.36 5.97
C PHE A 65 -1.09 -10.51 7.25
N VAL A 66 -2.22 -9.86 7.59
CA VAL A 66 -2.28 -8.95 8.75
C VAL A 66 -2.11 -9.70 10.08
N ASP A 67 -2.57 -10.95 10.16
CA ASP A 67 -2.43 -11.77 11.38
C ASP A 67 -0.98 -12.16 11.67
N ARG A 68 -0.12 -12.08 10.66
CA ARG A 68 1.31 -12.41 10.75
C ARG A 68 2.18 -11.22 11.15
N LEU A 69 1.61 -10.02 11.24
CA LEU A 69 2.36 -8.82 11.58
C LEU A 69 2.76 -8.81 13.06
N MET A 70 3.96 -8.34 13.32
CA MET A 70 4.43 -7.97 14.66
C MET A 70 3.84 -6.61 15.04
N SER A 71 2.55 -6.59 15.37
CA SER A 71 1.72 -5.40 15.50
C SER A 71 2.25 -4.38 16.50
N GLU A 72 2.77 -4.85 17.65
CA GLU A 72 3.35 -3.97 18.69
C GLU A 72 4.58 -3.24 18.17
N PHE A 73 5.51 -3.95 17.51
CA PHE A 73 6.71 -3.32 16.94
C PHE A 73 6.36 -2.32 15.83
N LEU A 74 5.40 -2.66 14.98
CA LEU A 74 4.92 -1.75 13.94
C LEU A 74 4.32 -0.48 14.54
N ALA A 75 3.47 -0.60 15.56
CA ALA A 75 2.86 0.54 16.24
C ALA A 75 3.91 1.44 16.92
N ASP A 76 4.88 0.84 17.62
CA ASP A 76 5.96 1.55 18.29
C ASP A 76 6.83 2.32 17.30
N ASP A 77 7.22 1.68 16.19
CA ASP A 77 8.03 2.33 15.16
C ASP A 77 7.28 3.47 14.48
N ILE A 78 6.00 3.28 14.13
CA ILE A 78 5.16 4.36 13.60
C ILE A 78 5.09 5.51 14.60
N GLY A 79 4.82 5.22 15.87
CA GLY A 79 4.76 6.24 16.94
C GLY A 79 6.07 7.02 17.10
N ARG A 80 7.21 6.34 16.99
CA ARG A 80 8.53 6.96 17.04
C ARG A 80 8.80 7.80 15.80
N PHE A 81 8.53 7.29 14.60
CA PHE A 81 8.80 7.99 13.34
C PHE A 81 7.92 9.24 13.18
N ARG A 82 6.69 9.22 13.63
CA ARG A 82 5.82 10.42 13.66
C ARG A 82 6.40 11.57 14.48
N LYS A 83 7.24 11.30 15.47
CA LYS A 83 7.92 12.33 16.27
C LYS A 83 9.19 12.84 15.60
N LEU A 84 9.83 12.05 14.75
CA LEU A 84 11.15 12.33 14.20
C LEU A 84 11.11 12.87 12.77
N PHE A 85 10.08 12.54 12.00
CA PHE A 85 10.01 12.85 10.57
C PHE A 85 8.78 13.70 10.25
N PRO A 86 8.89 14.61 9.27
CA PRO A 86 7.76 15.43 8.84
C PRO A 86 6.65 14.60 8.20
N LEU A 87 6.98 13.47 7.58
CA LEU A 87 6.04 12.59 6.89
C LEU A 87 6.42 11.12 7.09
N VAL A 88 5.44 10.29 7.46
CA VAL A 88 5.58 8.83 7.54
C VAL A 88 4.81 8.19 6.39
N LEU A 89 5.51 7.45 5.53
CA LEU A 89 4.95 6.76 4.38
C LEU A 89 4.88 5.27 4.69
N VAL A 90 3.67 4.76 4.97
CA VAL A 90 3.46 3.34 5.26
C VAL A 90 3.00 2.62 3.99
N GLU A 91 3.72 1.55 3.61
CA GLU A 91 3.43 0.80 2.40
C GLU A 91 3.35 -0.70 2.65
N GLY A 92 2.57 -1.38 1.84
CA GLY A 92 2.43 -2.84 1.86
C GLY A 92 1.15 -3.28 1.18
N ILE A 93 0.90 -4.59 1.21
CA ILE A 93 -0.44 -5.14 0.96
C ILE A 93 -1.27 -5.05 2.25
N CYS A 94 -2.58 -5.00 2.15
CA CYS A 94 -3.47 -4.94 3.31
C CYS A 94 -3.17 -3.78 4.29
N VAL A 95 -2.53 -2.71 3.81
CA VAL A 95 -1.97 -1.67 4.69
C VAL A 95 -3.03 -0.92 5.47
N ARG A 96 -4.19 -0.62 4.88
CA ARG A 96 -5.29 0.05 5.58
C ARG A 96 -5.85 -0.83 6.70
N GLU A 97 -6.10 -2.11 6.42
CA GLU A 97 -6.58 -3.06 7.44
C GLU A 97 -5.58 -3.19 8.60
N ALA A 98 -4.28 -3.24 8.30
CA ALA A 98 -3.24 -3.30 9.32
C ALA A 98 -3.28 -2.07 10.23
N LEU A 99 -3.37 -0.87 9.67
CA LEU A 99 -3.43 0.37 10.43
C LEU A 99 -4.74 0.55 11.20
N GLU A 100 -5.88 0.14 10.62
CA GLU A 100 -7.18 0.13 11.30
C GLU A 100 -7.15 -0.75 12.55
N ARG A 101 -6.57 -1.96 12.46
CA ARG A 101 -6.41 -2.87 13.63
C ARG A 101 -5.51 -2.29 14.71
N LEU A 102 -4.54 -1.44 14.34
CA LEU A 102 -3.68 -0.73 15.29
C LEU A 102 -4.29 0.55 15.84
N GLY A 103 -5.46 0.98 15.34
CA GLY A 103 -6.06 2.26 15.69
C GLY A 103 -5.23 3.47 15.22
N VAL A 104 -4.41 3.28 14.18
CA VAL A 104 -3.55 4.33 13.62
C VAL A 104 -4.30 5.06 12.51
N SER A 105 -4.50 6.36 12.65
CA SER A 105 -5.08 7.23 11.64
C SER A 105 -4.03 7.71 10.63
N TRP A 106 -4.50 8.01 9.42
CA TRP A 106 -3.69 8.57 8.32
C TRP A 106 -4.40 9.75 7.65
N ALA A 107 -3.62 10.60 7.00
CA ALA A 107 -4.11 11.84 6.39
C ALA A 107 -4.32 11.74 4.87
N ALA A 108 -3.68 10.77 4.22
CA ALA A 108 -3.78 10.59 2.78
C ALA A 108 -3.62 9.12 2.37
N THR A 109 -4.32 8.71 1.33
CA THR A 109 -4.24 7.37 0.74
C THR A 109 -3.88 7.45 -0.74
N ILE A 110 -2.79 6.82 -1.12
CA ILE A 110 -2.33 6.67 -2.49
C ILE A 110 -2.43 5.19 -2.87
N TYR A 111 -3.08 4.89 -3.99
CA TYR A 111 -3.11 3.56 -4.56
C TYR A 111 -2.17 3.47 -5.77
N VAL A 112 -1.31 2.46 -5.79
CA VAL A 112 -0.39 2.21 -6.92
C VAL A 112 -0.99 1.14 -7.81
N LYS A 113 -1.45 1.56 -8.98
CA LYS A 113 -2.08 0.73 -10.01
C LYS A 113 -1.08 0.43 -11.11
N GLN A 114 -0.75 -0.84 -11.32
CA GLN A 114 0.14 -1.23 -12.42
C GLN A 114 -0.66 -1.78 -13.58
N LEU A 115 -0.52 -1.12 -14.74
CA LEU A 115 -1.04 -1.61 -16.02
C LEU A 115 0.04 -2.43 -16.74
N ALA A 116 -0.37 -3.43 -17.47
CA ALA A 116 0.48 -4.09 -18.44
C ALA A 116 0.75 -3.17 -19.65
N THR A 117 1.69 -3.55 -20.51
CA THR A 117 2.05 -2.79 -21.73
C THR A 117 0.88 -2.59 -22.70
N ASN A 118 -0.11 -3.48 -22.68
CA ASN A 118 -1.36 -3.37 -23.45
C ASN A 118 -2.43 -2.47 -22.77
N GLY A 119 -2.11 -1.81 -21.67
CA GLY A 119 -3.01 -0.93 -20.94
C GLY A 119 -4.01 -1.63 -20.01
N LEU A 120 -4.01 -2.95 -19.92
CA LEU A 120 -4.92 -3.70 -19.05
C LEU A 120 -4.39 -3.74 -17.60
N TRP A 121 -5.31 -3.63 -16.67
CA TRP A 121 -5.01 -3.86 -15.26
C TRP A 121 -5.20 -5.35 -14.95
N HIS A 122 -4.12 -6.13 -15.10
CA HIS A 122 -4.19 -7.58 -14.95
C HIS A 122 -4.64 -8.02 -13.56
N PHE A 123 -4.28 -7.27 -12.52
CA PHE A 123 -4.75 -7.58 -11.17
C PHE A 123 -6.28 -7.58 -11.04
N GLN A 124 -6.97 -6.71 -11.79
CA GLN A 124 -8.44 -6.68 -11.83
C GLN A 124 -9.00 -8.00 -12.36
N LEU A 125 -8.42 -8.54 -13.43
CA LEU A 125 -8.86 -9.82 -14.00
C LEU A 125 -8.67 -10.96 -13.01
N HIS A 126 -7.52 -11.02 -12.33
CA HIS A 126 -7.27 -12.02 -11.29
C HIS A 126 -8.22 -11.87 -10.10
N LEU A 127 -8.55 -10.65 -9.72
CA LEU A 127 -9.51 -10.36 -8.65
C LEU A 127 -10.92 -10.82 -9.00
N GLU A 128 -11.34 -10.62 -10.24
CA GLU A 128 -12.63 -11.10 -10.76
C GLU A 128 -12.70 -12.63 -10.82
N ASP A 129 -11.63 -13.28 -11.27
CA ASP A 129 -11.50 -14.74 -11.25
C ASP A 129 -11.59 -15.30 -9.83
N PHE A 130 -10.87 -14.69 -8.89
CA PHE A 130 -10.91 -15.08 -7.48
C PHE A 130 -12.31 -14.89 -6.88
N ALA A 131 -12.97 -13.76 -7.16
CA ALA A 131 -14.34 -13.48 -6.72
C ALA A 131 -15.37 -14.48 -7.29
N SER A 132 -15.09 -15.03 -8.47
CA SER A 132 -15.93 -16.04 -9.13
C SER A 132 -15.70 -17.46 -8.57
N GLY A 133 -14.83 -17.62 -7.58
CA GLY A 133 -14.52 -18.90 -6.94
C GLY A 133 -13.53 -19.78 -7.71
N ASN A 134 -12.82 -19.23 -8.69
CA ASN A 134 -11.75 -19.93 -9.37
C ASN A 134 -10.58 -20.17 -8.41
N ALA A 135 -10.02 -21.38 -8.45
CA ALA A 135 -8.89 -21.73 -7.60
C ALA A 135 -7.66 -20.87 -7.96
N LEU A 136 -6.98 -20.34 -6.95
CA LEU A 136 -5.68 -19.74 -7.13
C LEU A 136 -4.67 -20.80 -7.59
N ARG A 137 -3.72 -20.40 -8.42
CA ARG A 137 -2.58 -21.27 -8.76
C ARG A 137 -1.76 -21.53 -7.51
N GLU A 138 -1.06 -22.66 -7.46
CA GLU A 138 -0.25 -23.05 -6.29
C GLU A 138 0.81 -21.99 -5.93
N ASP A 139 1.36 -21.31 -6.93
CA ASP A 139 2.32 -20.22 -6.78
C ASP A 139 1.68 -18.90 -6.32
N GLU A 140 0.35 -18.79 -6.31
CA GLU A 140 -0.41 -17.59 -5.92
C GLU A 140 -1.02 -17.68 -4.50
N VAL A 141 -0.78 -18.75 -3.76
CA VAL A 141 -1.49 -18.99 -2.50
C VAL A 141 -1.14 -17.98 -1.41
N VAL A 142 0.12 -17.54 -1.30
CA VAL A 142 0.57 -16.57 -0.29
C VAL A 142 1.69 -15.71 -0.89
N PRO A 143 1.62 -14.37 -0.83
CA PRO A 143 0.65 -13.50 -0.13
C PRO A 143 -0.61 -13.15 -0.92
N PHE A 144 -0.75 -13.65 -2.15
CA PHE A 144 -1.78 -13.23 -3.11
C PHE A 144 -3.21 -13.43 -2.58
N ARG A 145 -3.49 -14.53 -1.89
CA ARG A 145 -4.81 -14.78 -1.34
C ARG A 145 -5.24 -13.67 -0.37
N SER A 146 -4.33 -13.24 0.53
CA SER A 146 -4.61 -12.14 1.44
C SER A 146 -4.85 -10.82 0.70
N ASP A 147 -4.10 -10.61 -0.38
CA ASP A 147 -4.21 -9.43 -1.23
C ASP A 147 -5.58 -9.38 -1.96
N TYR A 148 -6.03 -10.49 -2.52
CA TYR A 148 -7.35 -10.58 -3.14
C TYR A 148 -8.50 -10.41 -2.14
N ASP A 149 -8.47 -11.13 -1.01
CA ASP A 149 -9.47 -11.00 0.05
C ASP A 149 -9.58 -9.55 0.56
N TYR A 150 -8.45 -8.90 0.72
CA TYR A 150 -8.36 -7.50 1.12
C TYR A 150 -8.98 -6.57 0.07
N HIS A 151 -8.61 -6.73 -1.20
CA HIS A 151 -9.14 -5.87 -2.28
C HIS A 151 -10.64 -6.03 -2.46
N LEU A 152 -11.19 -7.23 -2.29
CA LEU A 152 -12.64 -7.45 -2.33
C LEU A 152 -13.38 -6.77 -1.18
N ARG A 153 -12.79 -6.81 0.03
CA ARG A 153 -13.42 -6.25 1.24
C ARG A 153 -13.27 -4.74 1.36
N HIS A 154 -12.06 -4.23 1.13
CA HIS A 154 -11.71 -2.84 1.41
C HIS A 154 -11.72 -1.94 0.17
N ARG A 155 -11.70 -2.50 -1.03
CA ARG A 155 -11.68 -1.77 -2.31
C ARG A 155 -10.71 -0.60 -2.31
N PRO A 156 -9.43 -0.81 -1.97
CA PRO A 156 -8.48 0.28 -1.73
C PRO A 156 -8.28 1.19 -2.95
N HIS A 157 -8.43 0.65 -4.16
CA HIS A 157 -8.35 1.40 -5.42
C HIS A 157 -9.55 2.34 -5.66
N GLU A 158 -10.72 2.03 -5.08
CA GLU A 158 -11.90 2.90 -5.18
C GLU A 158 -11.91 3.97 -4.07
N ALA A 159 -11.26 3.67 -2.95
CA ALA A 159 -11.26 4.51 -1.76
C ALA A 159 -9.99 5.36 -1.60
N ALA A 160 -9.09 5.35 -2.60
CA ALA A 160 -7.88 6.17 -2.58
C ALA A 160 -8.17 7.64 -2.90
N ASP A 161 -7.41 8.54 -2.26
CA ASP A 161 -7.44 9.96 -2.60
C ASP A 161 -6.72 10.24 -3.93
N PHE A 162 -5.66 9.46 -4.20
CA PHE A 162 -4.86 9.54 -5.41
C PHE A 162 -4.52 8.15 -5.94
N ILE A 163 -4.66 7.94 -7.25
CA ILE A 163 -4.21 6.73 -7.94
C ILE A 163 -2.97 7.07 -8.77
N HIS A 164 -1.84 6.46 -8.41
CA HIS A 164 -0.64 6.55 -9.22
C HIS A 164 -0.57 5.36 -10.17
N VAL A 165 -0.75 5.64 -11.46
CA VAL A 165 -0.74 4.61 -12.51
C VAL A 165 0.68 4.42 -13.01
N ARG A 166 1.11 3.17 -13.07
CA ARG A 166 2.37 2.74 -13.69
C ARG A 166 2.08 1.80 -14.83
N VAL A 167 2.85 1.89 -15.88
CA VAL A 167 2.87 0.89 -16.95
C VAL A 167 4.05 -0.04 -16.69
N ALA A 168 3.85 -1.35 -16.81
CA ALA A 168 4.93 -2.32 -16.70
C ALA A 168 5.96 -2.06 -17.81
N ASP A 169 7.24 -2.16 -17.48
CA ASP A 169 8.36 -2.07 -18.44
C ASP A 169 8.38 -3.28 -19.37
#